data_6843923c47e1397b183c158314062c38
#
_entry.id   6843923c47e1397b183c158314062c38
#
_cell.length_a   1.000
_cell.length_b   1.000
_cell.length_c   1.000
_cell.angle_alpha   90.00
_cell.angle_beta   90.00
_cell.angle_gamma   90.00
#
_symmetry.space_group_name_H-M   'P 1'
#
loop_
_entity.id
_entity.type
_entity.pdbx_description
1 polymer ?
#
loop_
_entity_poly.entity_id
_entity_poly.type
_entity_poly.pdbx_seq_one_letter_code
_entity_poly.pdbx_strand_id
1 'polypeptide(L)'
;VEGSWADEAGPVRLAVIWRGEGRELEIDGRAGATTDEFWGRALAVVAHGADTIMLDGGAGERRAGFDLLLAELEPHRLADLRRLKEITRQRSALLRHPKPSREEWEAWTTQLGEIGEILRPAREGLAAVLLPHLEQAHRGLVGGAEKMTVRYHPADPVPLAGPERDRLWQRER
;
A
#
# COMPACT_ATOMS: atom_id res chain seq x y z
N VAL A 1 5.50 23.92 -2.29
CA VAL A 1 6.24 23.25 -3.38
C VAL A 1 5.35 23.18 -4.59
N GLU A 2 5.89 23.47 -5.76
CA GLU A 2 5.20 23.47 -7.03
C GLU A 2 6.06 22.72 -8.06
N GLY A 3 5.41 21.99 -8.95
CA GLY A 3 6.04 21.31 -10.08
C GLY A 3 5.12 21.23 -11.28
N SER A 4 5.70 21.16 -12.47
CA SER A 4 4.97 20.95 -13.72
C SER A 4 5.45 19.66 -14.37
N TRP A 5 4.53 18.84 -14.79
CA TRP A 5 4.76 17.58 -15.49
C TRP A 5 4.05 17.60 -16.82
N ALA A 6 4.49 16.77 -17.73
CA ALA A 6 3.79 16.54 -18.99
C ALA A 6 3.78 15.02 -19.28
N ASP A 7 2.64 14.53 -19.67
CA ASP A 7 2.43 13.17 -20.16
C ASP A 7 1.77 13.19 -21.54
N GLU A 8 1.31 12.03 -22.01
CA GLU A 8 0.61 11.93 -23.31
C GLU A 8 -0.71 12.72 -23.36
N ALA A 9 -1.32 13.02 -22.21
CA ALA A 9 -2.55 13.83 -22.10
C ALA A 9 -2.25 15.34 -22.09
N GLY A 10 -0.98 15.73 -21.93
CA GLY A 10 -0.53 17.12 -21.94
C GLY A 10 0.11 17.57 -20.61
N PRO A 11 0.48 18.85 -20.52
CA PRO A 11 1.09 19.39 -19.31
C PRO A 11 0.07 19.49 -18.17
N VAL A 12 0.47 19.11 -16.97
CA VAL A 12 -0.28 19.31 -15.73
C VAL A 12 0.61 20.06 -14.72
N ARG A 13 0.01 21.05 -14.04
CA ARG A 13 0.68 21.80 -12.97
C ARG A 13 0.11 21.38 -11.63
N LEU A 14 0.98 20.90 -10.75
CA LEU A 14 0.61 20.48 -9.41
C LEU A 14 1.33 21.37 -8.37
N ALA A 15 0.59 21.83 -7.37
CA ALA A 15 1.18 22.57 -6.26
C ALA A 15 0.71 22.01 -4.91
N VAL A 16 1.65 21.94 -3.97
CA VAL A 16 1.38 21.68 -2.56
C VAL A 16 1.75 22.94 -1.78
N ILE A 17 0.75 23.60 -1.24
CA ILE A 17 0.90 24.88 -0.53
C ILE A 17 0.68 24.61 0.95
N TRP A 18 1.68 24.94 1.78
CA TRP A 18 1.58 24.84 3.23
C TRP A 18 1.11 26.18 3.80
N ARG A 19 0.00 26.15 4.55
CA ARG A 19 -0.55 27.32 5.24
C ARG A 19 -0.79 26.97 6.72
N GLY A 20 0.06 27.48 7.60
CA GLY A 20 0.02 27.12 9.01
C GLY A 20 0.25 25.62 9.22
N GLU A 21 -0.66 24.95 9.90
CA GLU A 21 -0.61 23.50 10.16
C GLU A 21 -1.25 22.64 9.03
N GLY A 22 -1.85 23.29 8.03
CA GLY A 22 -2.56 22.62 6.93
C GLY A 22 -1.79 22.64 5.61
N ARG A 23 -2.14 21.72 4.73
CA ARG A 23 -1.70 21.73 3.33
C ARG A 23 -2.90 21.90 2.40
N GLU A 24 -2.73 22.67 1.36
CA GLU A 24 -3.66 22.84 0.27
C GLU A 24 -3.07 22.22 -1.00
N LEU A 25 -3.87 21.49 -1.74
CA LEU A 25 -3.48 20.86 -3.01
C LEU A 25 -4.12 21.65 -4.15
N GLU A 26 -3.34 21.94 -5.19
CA GLU A 26 -3.78 22.66 -6.35
C GLU A 26 -3.42 21.90 -7.64
N ILE A 27 -4.36 21.79 -8.57
CA ILE A 27 -4.19 21.19 -9.89
C ILE A 27 -4.56 22.24 -10.93
N ASP A 28 -3.62 22.60 -11.80
CA ASP A 28 -3.79 23.59 -12.88
C ASP A 28 -4.36 24.94 -12.41
N GLY A 29 -3.93 25.39 -11.23
CA GLY A 29 -4.41 26.63 -10.61
C GLY A 29 -5.74 26.50 -9.87
N ARG A 30 -6.38 25.34 -9.85
CA ARG A 30 -7.59 25.05 -9.06
C ARG A 30 -7.19 24.57 -7.67
N ALA A 31 -7.41 25.42 -6.68
CA ALA A 31 -7.20 25.11 -5.27
C ALA A 31 -8.25 24.13 -4.71
N GLY A 32 -7.93 23.49 -3.59
CA GLY A 32 -8.85 22.59 -2.88
C GLY A 32 -9.01 21.22 -3.53
N ALA A 33 -8.05 20.77 -4.35
CA ALA A 33 -8.04 19.42 -4.87
C ALA A 33 -7.93 18.40 -3.73
N THR A 34 -8.64 17.30 -3.85
CA THR A 34 -8.53 16.18 -2.90
C THR A 34 -7.23 15.42 -3.10
N THR A 35 -6.82 14.68 -2.07
CA THR A 35 -5.66 13.79 -2.20
C THR A 35 -5.86 12.77 -3.32
N ASP A 36 -7.07 12.29 -3.53
CA ASP A 36 -7.39 11.29 -4.55
C ASP A 36 -7.32 11.86 -5.97
N GLU A 37 -7.73 13.12 -6.18
CA GLU A 37 -7.56 13.82 -7.45
C GLU A 37 -6.10 14.14 -7.77
N PHE A 38 -5.31 14.44 -6.72
CA PHE A 38 -3.90 14.81 -6.85
C PHE A 38 -3.00 13.59 -7.06
N TRP A 39 -3.34 12.46 -6.42
CA TRP A 39 -2.54 11.24 -6.44
C TRP A 39 -2.46 10.63 -7.84
N GLY A 40 -1.28 10.20 -8.24
CA GLY A 40 -1.06 9.58 -9.56
C GLY A 40 -1.00 10.55 -10.74
N ARG A 41 -1.17 11.88 -10.51
CA ARG A 41 -1.03 12.88 -11.57
C ARG A 41 0.41 13.13 -12.00
N ALA A 42 1.35 12.90 -11.09
CA ALA A 42 2.77 12.93 -11.39
C ALA A 42 3.48 11.82 -10.61
N LEU A 43 4.18 10.97 -11.32
CA LEU A 43 5.01 9.95 -10.72
C LEU A 43 6.39 10.57 -10.39
N ALA A 44 6.72 10.63 -9.12
CA ALA A 44 8.01 11.11 -8.65
C ALA A 44 8.64 10.08 -7.71
N VAL A 45 9.86 9.71 -7.98
CA VAL A 45 10.65 8.86 -7.08
C VAL A 45 11.64 9.73 -6.34
N VAL A 46 11.53 9.76 -5.02
CA VAL A 46 12.51 10.41 -4.14
C VAL A 46 13.26 9.32 -3.41
N ALA A 47 14.58 9.30 -3.53
CA ALA A 47 15.43 8.37 -2.81
C ALA A 47 16.26 9.10 -1.77
N HIS A 48 16.23 8.65 -0.52
CA HIS A 48 17.04 9.18 0.58
C HIS A 48 17.50 8.03 1.51
N GLY A 49 18.45 8.33 2.40
CA GLY A 49 19.05 7.29 3.26
C GLY A 49 18.09 6.50 4.14
N ALA A 50 16.89 7.03 4.46
CA ALA A 50 15.89 6.31 5.24
C ALA A 50 15.08 5.28 4.41
N ASP A 51 15.22 5.26 3.08
CA ASP A 51 14.51 4.31 2.22
C ASP A 51 15.08 2.89 2.34
N THR A 52 16.25 2.74 2.97
CA THR A 52 16.77 1.41 3.36
C THR A 52 15.79 0.64 4.24
N ILE A 53 14.82 1.30 4.89
CA ILE A 53 13.78 0.64 5.67
C ILE A 53 12.95 -0.36 4.84
N MET A 54 12.89 -0.18 3.52
CA MET A 54 12.29 -1.14 2.59
C MET A 54 13.09 -2.46 2.53
N LEU A 55 14.38 -2.42 2.80
CA LEU A 55 15.28 -3.58 2.81
C LEU A 55 15.48 -4.12 4.23
N ASP A 56 15.81 -3.22 5.16
CA ASP A 56 16.22 -3.55 6.54
C ASP A 56 15.04 -3.62 7.50
N GLY A 57 13.93 -2.99 7.15
CA GLY A 57 12.71 -2.93 7.95
C GLY A 57 11.98 -4.27 8.06
N GLY A 58 10.97 -4.31 8.90
CA GLY A 58 10.11 -5.48 9.08
C GLY A 58 9.14 -5.70 7.89
N ALA A 59 8.38 -6.79 7.96
CA ALA A 59 7.39 -7.11 6.93
C ALA A 59 6.28 -6.04 6.78
N GLY A 60 6.05 -5.26 7.85
CA GLY A 60 5.08 -4.15 7.84
C GLY A 60 5.52 -3.00 6.94
N GLU A 61 6.76 -2.56 7.11
CA GLU A 61 7.36 -1.48 6.33
C GLU A 61 7.48 -1.86 4.86
N ARG A 62 7.93 -3.09 4.56
CA ARG A 62 8.00 -3.58 3.18
C ARG A 62 6.63 -3.60 2.51
N ARG A 63 5.58 -4.07 3.22
CA ARG A 63 4.21 -4.04 2.68
C ARG A 63 3.72 -2.62 2.46
N ALA A 64 3.99 -1.72 3.39
CA ALA A 64 3.57 -0.32 3.26
C ALA A 64 4.19 0.36 2.03
N GLY A 65 5.49 0.15 1.79
CA GLY A 65 6.16 0.66 0.59
C GLY A 65 5.62 0.04 -0.70
N PHE A 66 5.34 -1.27 -0.69
CA PHE A 66 4.75 -1.95 -1.84
C PHE A 66 3.33 -1.46 -2.15
N ASP A 67 2.51 -1.23 -1.11
CA ASP A 67 1.17 -0.67 -1.24
C ASP A 67 1.19 0.80 -1.70
N LEU A 68 2.22 1.56 -1.33
CA LEU A 68 2.43 2.92 -1.81
C LEU A 68 2.68 2.91 -3.33
N LEU A 69 3.59 2.05 -3.81
CA LEU A 69 3.84 1.88 -5.24
C LEU A 69 2.58 1.46 -6.00
N LEU A 70 1.80 0.54 -5.42
CA LEU A 70 0.52 0.12 -6.01
C LEU A 70 -0.44 1.31 -6.14
N ALA A 71 -0.55 2.15 -5.12
CA ALA A 71 -1.41 3.34 -5.15
C ALA A 71 -0.93 4.41 -6.14
N GLU A 72 0.38 4.52 -6.37
CA GLU A 72 0.95 5.44 -7.37
C GLU A 72 0.67 4.99 -8.79
N LEU A 73 0.80 3.70 -9.06
CA LEU A 73 0.56 3.14 -10.40
C LEU A 73 -0.92 2.90 -10.70
N GLU A 74 -1.70 2.58 -9.67
CA GLU A 74 -3.14 2.33 -9.74
C GLU A 74 -3.89 3.23 -8.73
N PRO A 75 -4.07 4.54 -8.99
CA PRO A 75 -4.65 5.49 -8.02
C PRO A 75 -6.04 5.09 -7.52
N HIS A 76 -6.82 4.38 -8.32
CA HIS A 76 -8.13 3.86 -7.92
C HIS A 76 -8.06 2.85 -6.75
N ARG A 77 -6.89 2.23 -6.51
CA ARG A 77 -6.65 1.32 -5.37
C ARG A 77 -6.46 2.02 -4.03
N LEU A 78 -6.29 3.34 -4.05
CA LEU A 78 -6.05 4.09 -2.81
C LEU A 78 -7.21 3.94 -1.81
N ALA A 79 -8.45 3.90 -2.29
CA ALA A 79 -9.62 3.65 -1.45
C ALA A 79 -9.59 2.24 -0.81
N ASP A 80 -9.24 1.22 -1.59
CA ASP A 80 -9.11 -0.17 -1.13
C ASP A 80 -8.02 -0.30 -0.06
N LEU A 81 -6.86 0.33 -0.27
CA LEU A 81 -5.74 0.33 0.68
C LEU A 81 -6.09 1.06 1.99
N ARG A 82 -6.82 2.17 1.91
CA ARG A 82 -7.35 2.87 3.10
C ARG A 82 -8.35 2.00 3.86
N ARG A 83 -9.24 1.31 3.14
CA ARG A 83 -10.19 0.37 3.74
C ARG A 83 -9.48 -0.78 4.44
N LEU A 84 -8.47 -1.39 3.81
CA LEU A 84 -7.64 -2.42 4.44
C LEU A 84 -6.98 -1.93 5.74
N LYS A 85 -6.40 -0.73 5.71
CA LYS A 85 -5.77 -0.12 6.90
C LYS A 85 -6.77 0.07 8.03
N GLU A 86 -7.96 0.58 7.73
CA GLU A 86 -9.02 0.78 8.73
C GLU A 86 -9.52 -0.55 9.31
N ILE A 87 -9.83 -1.54 8.48
CA ILE A 87 -10.25 -2.88 8.92
C ILE A 87 -9.18 -3.49 9.84
N THR A 88 -7.91 -3.43 9.44
CA THR A 88 -6.80 -3.97 10.23
C THR A 88 -6.67 -3.25 11.58
N ARG A 89 -6.86 -1.93 11.61
CA ARG A 89 -6.82 -1.11 12.83
C ARG A 89 -7.95 -1.50 13.79
N GLN A 90 -9.19 -1.60 13.30
CA GLN A 90 -10.36 -1.94 14.10
C GLN A 90 -10.25 -3.36 14.66
N ARG A 91 -9.90 -4.32 13.80
CA ARG A 91 -9.70 -5.71 14.21
C ARG A 91 -8.61 -5.85 15.26
N SER A 92 -7.49 -5.14 15.10
CA SER A 92 -6.40 -5.14 16.08
C SER A 92 -6.79 -4.47 17.40
N ALA A 93 -7.64 -3.43 17.37
CA ALA A 93 -8.16 -2.80 18.56
C ALA A 93 -9.10 -3.76 19.33
N LEU A 94 -10.00 -4.45 18.62
CA LEU A 94 -10.90 -5.44 19.20
C LEU A 94 -10.12 -6.57 19.89
N LEU A 95 -9.10 -7.12 19.24
CA LEU A 95 -8.31 -8.24 19.78
C LEU A 95 -7.45 -7.86 20.99
N ARG A 96 -7.20 -6.57 21.21
CA ARG A 96 -6.55 -6.07 22.44
C ARG A 96 -7.50 -5.93 23.62
N HIS A 97 -8.80 -6.02 23.39
CA HIS A 97 -9.77 -5.97 24.48
C HIS A 97 -9.69 -7.28 25.31
N PRO A 98 -9.76 -7.22 26.66
CA PRO A 98 -9.67 -8.39 27.53
C PRO A 98 -10.73 -9.48 27.25
N LYS A 99 -11.86 -9.08 26.71
CA LYS A 99 -12.95 -9.98 26.30
C LYS A 99 -13.45 -9.55 24.93
N PRO A 100 -12.74 -9.95 23.83
CA PRO A 100 -13.14 -9.54 22.49
C PRO A 100 -14.46 -10.20 22.09
N SER A 101 -15.34 -9.45 21.44
CA SER A 101 -16.59 -9.96 20.89
C SER A 101 -16.29 -10.84 19.66
N ARG A 102 -16.80 -12.07 19.68
CA ARG A 102 -16.67 -12.96 18.53
C ARG A 102 -17.46 -12.44 17.32
N GLU A 103 -18.66 -11.91 17.53
CA GLU A 103 -19.50 -11.36 16.47
C GLU A 103 -18.82 -10.19 15.75
N GLU A 104 -18.26 -9.23 16.52
CA GLU A 104 -17.52 -8.12 15.93
C GLU A 104 -16.25 -8.60 15.20
N TRP A 105 -15.55 -9.58 15.77
CA TRP A 105 -14.39 -10.18 15.13
C TRP A 105 -14.77 -10.85 13.81
N GLU A 106 -15.87 -11.57 13.75
CA GLU A 106 -16.38 -12.21 12.54
C GLU A 106 -16.71 -11.17 11.47
N ALA A 107 -17.36 -10.07 11.83
CA ALA A 107 -17.68 -8.97 10.94
C ALA A 107 -16.41 -8.35 10.33
N TRP A 108 -15.44 -8.00 11.16
CA TRP A 108 -14.17 -7.44 10.68
C TRP A 108 -13.32 -8.45 9.89
N THR A 109 -13.35 -9.73 10.26
CA THR A 109 -12.60 -10.78 9.56
C THR A 109 -13.19 -11.07 8.19
N THR A 110 -14.50 -11.01 8.03
CA THR A 110 -15.17 -11.11 6.73
C THR A 110 -14.74 -9.96 5.81
N GLN A 111 -14.80 -8.72 6.31
CA GLN A 111 -14.36 -7.56 5.53
C GLN A 111 -12.86 -7.64 5.17
N LEU A 112 -12.01 -8.17 6.07
CA LEU A 112 -10.60 -8.40 5.79
C LEU A 112 -10.40 -9.40 4.64
N GLY A 113 -11.19 -10.47 4.61
CA GLY A 113 -11.16 -11.45 3.52
C GLY A 113 -11.59 -10.83 2.19
N GLU A 114 -12.71 -10.11 2.18
CA GLU A 114 -13.22 -9.43 0.98
C GLU A 114 -12.20 -8.46 0.37
N ILE A 115 -11.61 -7.58 1.19
CA ILE A 115 -10.62 -6.63 0.70
C ILE A 115 -9.30 -7.33 0.29
N GLY A 116 -8.98 -8.45 0.92
CA GLY A 116 -7.85 -9.31 0.56
C GLY A 116 -7.97 -9.88 -0.84
N GLU A 117 -9.16 -10.36 -1.22
CA GLU A 117 -9.43 -10.89 -2.57
C GLU A 117 -9.34 -9.80 -3.65
N ILE A 118 -9.65 -8.55 -3.32
CA ILE A 118 -9.50 -7.40 -4.25
C ILE A 118 -8.02 -7.03 -4.43
N LEU A 119 -7.26 -6.95 -3.34
CA LEU A 119 -5.88 -6.45 -3.37
C LEU A 119 -4.83 -7.50 -3.75
N ARG A 120 -5.12 -8.80 -3.55
CA ARG A 120 -4.20 -9.89 -3.87
C ARG A 120 -3.77 -9.87 -5.35
N PRO A 121 -4.70 -9.93 -6.34
CA PRO A 121 -4.30 -9.94 -7.75
C PRO A 121 -3.60 -8.66 -8.18
N ALA A 122 -3.95 -7.51 -7.60
CA ALA A 122 -3.27 -6.25 -7.88
C ALA A 122 -1.80 -6.28 -7.39
N ARG A 123 -1.55 -6.79 -6.17
CA ARG A 123 -0.20 -6.96 -5.64
C ARG A 123 0.60 -8.01 -6.42
N GLU A 124 -0.01 -9.10 -6.83
CA GLU A 124 0.63 -10.13 -7.68
C GLU A 124 1.03 -9.55 -9.04
N GLY A 125 0.15 -8.77 -9.67
CA GLY A 125 0.42 -8.07 -10.92
C GLY A 125 1.59 -7.07 -10.77
N LEU A 126 1.57 -6.24 -9.73
CA LEU A 126 2.67 -5.32 -9.43
C LEU A 126 3.99 -6.07 -9.21
N ALA A 127 3.96 -7.17 -8.46
CA ALA A 127 5.15 -7.99 -8.23
C ALA A 127 5.73 -8.55 -9.53
N ALA A 128 4.87 -9.06 -10.41
CA ALA A 128 5.30 -9.63 -11.70
C ALA A 128 6.04 -8.59 -12.57
N VAL A 129 5.63 -7.31 -12.48
CA VAL A 129 6.30 -6.23 -13.22
C VAL A 129 7.56 -5.75 -12.48
N LEU A 130 7.48 -5.53 -11.18
CA LEU A 130 8.54 -4.88 -10.40
C LEU A 130 9.77 -5.77 -10.16
N LEU A 131 9.57 -7.07 -9.85
CA LEU A 131 10.67 -7.94 -9.42
C LEU A 131 11.77 -8.10 -10.47
N PRO A 132 11.50 -8.26 -11.78
CA PRO A 132 12.54 -8.30 -12.81
C PRO A 132 13.37 -7.00 -12.86
N HIS A 133 12.74 -5.84 -12.66
CA HIS A 133 13.44 -4.56 -12.65
C HIS A 133 14.35 -4.40 -11.42
N LEU A 134 13.92 -4.88 -10.24
CA LEU A 134 14.75 -4.90 -9.04
C LEU A 134 15.98 -5.80 -9.23
N GLU A 135 15.82 -6.99 -9.78
CA GLU A 135 16.93 -7.90 -10.04
C GLU A 135 17.92 -7.30 -11.07
N GLN A 136 17.41 -6.62 -12.09
CA GLN A 136 18.23 -5.94 -13.09
C GLN A 136 19.00 -4.76 -12.49
N ALA A 137 18.34 -3.92 -11.69
CA ALA A 137 18.96 -2.78 -11.00
C ALA A 137 20.06 -3.24 -10.04
N HIS A 138 19.80 -4.26 -9.23
CA HIS A 138 20.81 -4.86 -8.35
C HIS A 138 22.01 -5.36 -9.12
N ARG A 139 21.81 -6.10 -10.21
CA ARG A 139 22.91 -6.59 -11.06
C ARG A 139 23.77 -5.46 -11.61
N GLY A 140 23.17 -4.33 -11.97
CA GLY A 140 23.89 -3.13 -12.42
C GLY A 140 24.75 -2.51 -11.30
N LEU A 141 24.26 -2.51 -10.06
CA LEU A 141 24.96 -1.94 -8.92
C LEU A 141 26.15 -2.78 -8.46
N VAL A 142 26.04 -4.11 -8.46
CA VAL A 142 27.10 -5.02 -7.95
C VAL A 142 28.00 -5.58 -9.06
N GLY A 143 27.85 -5.13 -10.29
CA GLY A 143 28.67 -5.61 -11.43
C GLY A 143 28.48 -7.10 -11.72
N GLY A 144 27.37 -7.70 -11.31
CA GLY A 144 27.05 -9.12 -11.52
C GLY A 144 27.77 -10.09 -10.58
N ALA A 145 28.54 -9.59 -9.60
CA ALA A 145 29.28 -10.45 -8.66
C ALA A 145 28.34 -11.23 -7.70
N GLU A 146 27.15 -10.70 -7.45
CA GLU A 146 26.15 -11.32 -6.58
C GLU A 146 24.82 -11.50 -7.32
N LYS A 147 24.11 -12.55 -6.96
CA LYS A 147 22.77 -12.84 -7.48
C LYS A 147 21.72 -12.54 -6.41
N MET A 148 20.89 -11.54 -6.66
CA MET A 148 19.69 -11.30 -5.89
C MET A 148 18.50 -12.06 -6.51
N THR A 149 17.67 -12.65 -5.67
CA THR A 149 16.36 -13.18 -6.05
C THR A 149 15.32 -12.60 -5.12
N VAL A 150 14.31 -11.98 -5.67
CA VAL A 150 13.19 -11.41 -4.93
C VAL A 150 11.93 -12.22 -5.24
N ARG A 151 11.15 -12.54 -4.22
CA ARG A 151 9.90 -13.28 -4.34
C ARG A 151 8.78 -12.58 -3.57
N TYR A 152 7.64 -12.47 -4.19
CA TYR A 152 6.42 -12.08 -3.50
C TYR A 152 5.71 -13.32 -2.96
N HIS A 153 5.41 -13.32 -1.67
CA HIS A 153 4.62 -14.37 -1.04
C HIS A 153 3.29 -13.75 -0.58
N PRO A 154 2.19 -14.00 -1.28
CA PRO A 154 0.88 -13.55 -0.84
C PRO A 154 0.55 -14.18 0.52
N ALA A 155 -0.18 -13.46 1.36
CA ALA A 155 -0.74 -14.05 2.57
C ALA A 155 -1.79 -15.10 2.19
N ASP A 156 -1.95 -16.12 3.04
CA ASP A 156 -3.02 -17.09 2.88
C ASP A 156 -4.38 -16.38 2.90
N PRO A 157 -5.36 -16.88 2.13
CA PRO A 157 -6.73 -16.39 2.18
C PRO A 157 -7.28 -16.44 3.62
N VAL A 158 -7.99 -15.38 4.01
CA VAL A 158 -8.67 -15.38 5.30
C VAL A 158 -9.86 -16.34 5.24
N PRO A 159 -9.95 -17.35 6.12
CA PRO A 159 -11.08 -18.27 6.10
C PRO A 159 -12.38 -17.53 6.45
N LEU A 160 -13.35 -17.57 5.55
CA LEU A 160 -14.62 -16.83 5.71
C LEU A 160 -15.67 -17.63 6.49
N ALA A 161 -15.52 -18.96 6.60
CA ALA A 161 -16.45 -19.84 7.31
C ALA A 161 -15.79 -21.15 7.74
N GLY A 162 -16.51 -21.96 8.52
CA GLY A 162 -16.15 -23.33 8.87
C GLY A 162 -15.07 -23.48 9.95
N PRO A 163 -14.57 -24.71 10.15
CA PRO A 163 -13.65 -25.04 11.24
C PRO A 163 -12.34 -24.24 11.21
N GLU A 164 -11.88 -23.81 10.05
CA GLU A 164 -10.67 -23.01 9.91
C GLU A 164 -10.85 -21.61 10.49
N ARG A 165 -12.04 -21.02 10.33
CA ARG A 165 -12.38 -19.74 10.95
C ARG A 165 -12.43 -19.85 12.47
N ASP A 166 -12.96 -20.95 13.00
CA ASP A 166 -12.97 -21.21 14.45
C ASP A 166 -11.56 -21.36 14.99
N ARG A 167 -10.67 -22.07 14.30
CA ARG A 167 -9.26 -22.17 14.65
C ARG A 167 -8.56 -20.83 14.63
N LEU A 168 -8.83 -19.97 13.64
CA LEU A 168 -8.30 -18.63 13.56
C LEU A 168 -8.72 -17.81 14.79
N TRP A 169 -10.01 -17.83 15.14
CA TRP A 169 -10.51 -17.17 16.35
C TRP A 169 -9.82 -17.64 17.62
N GLN A 170 -9.65 -18.96 17.80
CA GLN A 170 -8.98 -19.53 18.99
C GLN A 170 -7.52 -19.14 19.09
N ARG A 171 -6.86 -18.92 17.98
CA ARG A 171 -5.44 -18.53 17.92
C ARG A 171 -5.22 -17.05 18.21
N GLU A 172 -6.18 -16.22 17.90
CA GLU A 172 -6.01 -14.76 17.93
C GLU A 172 -6.58 -14.08 19.19
N ARG A 173 -7.49 -14.71 19.91
CA ARG A 173 -8.09 -14.18 21.15
C ARG A 173 -7.18 -14.29 22.38
#